data_2be8df17e10c95d50849a1e6b1589688
#
_entry.id   2be8df17e10c95d50849a1e6b1589688
#
_cell.length_a   1.000
_cell.length_b   1.000
_cell.length_c   1.000
_cell.angle_alpha   90.00
_cell.angle_beta   90.00
_cell.angle_gamma   90.00
#
_symmetry.space_group_name_H-M   'P 1'
#
loop_
_entity.id
_entity.type
_entity.pdbx_description
1 polymer ?
#
loop_
_entity_poly.entity_id
_entity_poly.type
_entity_poly.pdbx_seq_one_letter_code
_entity_poly.pdbx_strand_id
1 'polypeptide(L)'
;TKLDKGFNVPKIYWNYTTKKILTLDKVNGVSIREQKKLENQGINLKYLAENLIQHFLKQAVRDGFFHGDMHQGNLFVDPKGNIIPVDFGIMGRLDKNNRKFLAEILYGFIQRDYVKVAEVHFQAGLVPQNASKDEFAQALRSVGEPIFGQSIKDISGGNLLAQLFEITEKFNMATQPPLL
;
A
#
# COMPACT_ATOMS: atom_id res chain seq x y z
N THR A 1 -14.22 -4.43 -4.78
CA THR A 1 -14.64 -3.18 -4.10
C THR A 1 -16.14 -3.12 -3.80
N LYS A 2 -17.05 -3.74 -4.58
CA LYS A 2 -18.50 -3.76 -4.25
C LYS A 2 -18.81 -4.34 -2.87
N LEU A 3 -17.93 -5.15 -2.31
CA LEU A 3 -18.06 -5.79 -1.00
C LEU A 3 -17.34 -5.02 0.12
N ASP A 4 -16.53 -4.03 -0.22
CA ASP A 4 -15.72 -3.31 0.75
C ASP A 4 -16.41 -2.00 1.14
N LYS A 5 -16.98 -1.96 2.34
CA LYS A 5 -17.55 -0.74 2.91
C LYS A 5 -16.43 0.27 3.19
N GLY A 6 -16.69 1.55 2.94
CA GLY A 6 -15.71 2.62 3.23
C GLY A 6 -14.76 2.95 2.08
N PHE A 7 -14.91 2.30 0.92
CA PHE A 7 -14.10 2.58 -0.28
C PHE A 7 -14.99 2.62 -1.52
N ASN A 8 -15.19 3.79 -2.09
CA ASN A 8 -16.12 4.04 -3.18
C ASN A 8 -15.35 4.45 -4.44
N VAL A 9 -15.65 3.79 -5.56
CA VAL A 9 -15.08 4.15 -6.86
C VAL A 9 -16.12 4.93 -7.66
N PRO A 10 -15.77 6.09 -8.26
CA PRO A 10 -16.70 6.84 -9.10
C PRO A 10 -17.25 5.98 -10.24
N LYS A 11 -18.55 6.11 -10.51
CA LYS A 11 -19.20 5.39 -11.60
C LYS A 11 -18.77 5.97 -12.95
N ILE A 12 -18.51 5.09 -13.91
CA ILE A 12 -18.20 5.47 -15.29
C ILE A 12 -19.51 5.49 -16.11
N TYR A 13 -19.69 6.56 -16.88
CA TYR A 13 -20.78 6.72 -17.84
C TYR A 13 -20.31 6.31 -19.23
N TRP A 14 -20.41 5.03 -19.53
CA TRP A 14 -19.92 4.45 -20.78
C TRP A 14 -20.49 5.09 -22.04
N ASN A 15 -21.75 5.53 -22.01
CA ASN A 15 -22.41 6.21 -23.13
C ASN A 15 -21.80 7.58 -23.47
N TYR A 16 -21.04 8.16 -22.53
CA TYR A 16 -20.37 9.45 -22.67
C TYR A 16 -18.84 9.31 -22.63
N THR A 17 -18.33 8.09 -22.70
CA THR A 17 -16.91 7.75 -22.67
C THR A 17 -16.43 7.32 -24.05
N THR A 18 -15.28 7.84 -24.49
CA THR A 18 -14.64 7.51 -25.77
C THR A 18 -13.18 7.15 -25.56
N LYS A 19 -12.44 6.86 -26.65
CA LYS A 19 -10.98 6.63 -26.57
C LYS A 19 -10.19 7.80 -25.99
N LYS A 20 -10.74 9.01 -26.01
CA LYS A 20 -10.05 10.26 -25.59
C LYS A 20 -10.76 10.98 -24.45
N ILE A 21 -11.96 10.54 -24.07
CA ILE A 21 -12.78 11.21 -23.05
C ILE A 21 -13.29 10.14 -22.09
N LEU A 22 -12.99 10.33 -20.80
CA LEU A 22 -13.53 9.52 -19.71
C LEU A 22 -14.55 10.35 -18.93
N THR A 23 -15.80 9.89 -18.89
CA THR A 23 -16.88 10.54 -18.13
C THR A 23 -17.24 9.70 -16.91
N LEU A 24 -17.12 10.30 -15.74
CA LEU A 24 -17.39 9.63 -14.46
C LEU A 24 -18.16 10.56 -13.50
N ASP A 25 -18.65 10.00 -12.40
CA ASP A 25 -19.30 10.77 -11.34
C ASP A 25 -18.37 11.89 -10.86
N LYS A 26 -18.97 13.07 -10.62
CA LYS A 26 -18.29 14.13 -9.88
C LYS A 26 -18.09 13.68 -8.43
N VAL A 27 -16.84 13.68 -7.99
CA VAL A 27 -16.53 13.37 -6.59
C VAL A 27 -17.01 14.49 -5.69
N ASN A 28 -17.90 14.14 -4.75
CA ASN A 28 -18.34 15.04 -3.69
C ASN A 28 -17.60 14.67 -2.39
N GLY A 29 -16.40 15.23 -2.22
CA GLY A 29 -15.55 14.92 -1.08
C GLY A 29 -14.45 15.96 -0.91
N VAL A 30 -13.76 15.88 0.22
CA VAL A 30 -12.61 16.71 0.56
C VAL A 30 -11.34 15.92 0.28
N SER A 31 -10.34 16.54 -0.36
CA SER A 31 -9.05 15.89 -0.57
C SER A 31 -8.41 15.51 0.77
N ILE A 32 -7.77 14.34 0.82
CA ILE A 32 -7.07 13.86 2.03
C ILE A 32 -5.94 14.81 2.47
N ARG A 33 -5.47 15.68 1.58
CA ARG A 33 -4.50 16.76 1.89
C ARG A 33 -5.07 17.79 2.86
N GLU A 34 -6.38 18.01 2.85
CA GLU A 34 -7.06 19.06 3.59
C GLU A 34 -7.46 18.58 5.00
N GLN A 35 -6.47 18.08 5.76
CA GLN A 35 -6.68 17.45 7.06
C GLN A 35 -7.57 18.28 8.00
N LYS A 36 -7.31 19.60 8.12
CA LYS A 36 -8.12 20.50 8.94
C LYS A 36 -9.59 20.54 8.54
N LYS A 37 -9.89 20.47 7.23
CA LYS A 37 -11.27 20.42 6.76
C LYS A 37 -11.95 19.11 7.12
N LEU A 38 -11.21 17.99 7.00
CA LEU A 38 -11.70 16.67 7.38
C LEU A 38 -11.99 16.60 8.88
N GLU A 39 -11.09 17.10 9.73
CA GLU A 39 -11.30 17.18 11.18
C GLU A 39 -12.53 18.05 11.53
N ASN A 40 -12.69 19.22 10.89
CA ASN A 40 -13.85 20.09 11.07
C ASN A 40 -15.19 19.44 10.65
N GLN A 41 -15.14 18.45 9.75
CA GLN A 41 -16.28 17.62 9.37
C GLN A 41 -16.50 16.42 10.30
N GLY A 42 -15.71 16.30 11.37
CA GLY A 42 -15.79 15.19 12.33
C GLY A 42 -15.15 13.89 11.85
N ILE A 43 -14.35 13.94 10.78
CA ILE A 43 -13.64 12.75 10.27
C ILE A 43 -12.45 12.42 11.17
N ASN A 44 -12.41 11.20 11.69
CA ASN A 44 -11.29 10.69 12.46
C ASN A 44 -10.14 10.29 11.51
N LEU A 45 -9.07 11.10 11.47
CA LEU A 45 -7.95 10.89 10.56
C LEU A 45 -7.20 9.57 10.83
N LYS A 46 -7.12 9.13 12.08
CA LYS A 46 -6.50 7.85 12.45
C LYS A 46 -7.29 6.69 11.84
N TYR A 47 -8.59 6.68 12.04
CA TYR A 47 -9.48 5.67 11.46
C TYR A 47 -9.44 5.69 9.93
N LEU A 48 -9.36 6.89 9.33
CA LEU A 48 -9.23 7.05 7.89
C LEU A 48 -7.93 6.42 7.36
N ALA A 49 -6.80 6.64 8.04
CA ALA A 49 -5.51 6.06 7.68
C ALA A 49 -5.51 4.52 7.81
N GLU A 50 -6.07 4.00 8.89
CA GLU A 50 -6.23 2.56 9.10
C GLU A 50 -7.08 1.93 7.99
N ASN A 51 -8.19 2.55 7.62
CA ASN A 51 -9.05 2.10 6.52
C ASN A 51 -8.32 2.12 5.17
N LEU A 52 -7.55 3.17 4.89
CA LEU A 52 -6.78 3.28 3.65
C LEU A 52 -5.80 2.10 3.50
N ILE A 53 -5.03 1.84 4.55
CA ILE A 53 -4.08 0.72 4.58
C ILE A 53 -4.81 -0.63 4.42
N GLN A 54 -5.90 -0.83 5.15
CA GLN A 54 -6.68 -2.08 5.05
C GLN A 54 -7.24 -2.30 3.64
N HIS A 55 -7.77 -1.25 3.00
CA HIS A 55 -8.29 -1.35 1.64
C HIS A 55 -7.18 -1.64 0.62
N PHE A 56 -6.03 -0.98 0.76
CA PHE A 56 -4.87 -1.26 -0.07
C PHE A 56 -4.43 -2.72 0.06
N LEU A 57 -4.25 -3.21 1.29
CA LEU A 57 -3.84 -4.59 1.54
C LEU A 57 -4.87 -5.62 1.04
N LYS A 58 -6.16 -5.36 1.21
CA LYS A 58 -7.22 -6.21 0.63
C LYS A 58 -7.13 -6.27 -0.89
N GLN A 59 -6.95 -5.15 -1.55
CA GLN A 59 -6.82 -5.10 -3.00
C GLN A 59 -5.54 -5.79 -3.48
N ALA A 60 -4.40 -5.56 -2.82
CA ALA A 60 -3.13 -6.16 -3.21
C ALA A 60 -3.09 -7.68 -2.92
N VAL A 61 -3.42 -8.09 -1.69
CA VAL A 61 -3.26 -9.49 -1.24
C VAL A 61 -4.45 -10.35 -1.66
N ARG A 62 -5.69 -9.89 -1.41
CA ARG A 62 -6.90 -10.66 -1.70
C ARG A 62 -7.21 -10.67 -3.20
N ASP A 63 -7.22 -9.50 -3.83
CA ASP A 63 -7.70 -9.32 -5.19
C ASP A 63 -6.56 -9.38 -6.24
N GLY A 64 -5.34 -9.02 -5.84
CA GLY A 64 -4.18 -8.92 -6.73
C GLY A 64 -4.33 -7.81 -7.76
N PHE A 65 -5.19 -6.84 -7.49
CA PHE A 65 -5.45 -5.70 -8.35
C PHE A 65 -5.71 -4.46 -7.49
N PHE A 66 -4.84 -3.46 -7.58
CA PHE A 66 -4.83 -2.31 -6.70
C PHE A 66 -4.41 -1.03 -7.44
N HIS A 67 -4.77 0.09 -6.86
CA HIS A 67 -4.35 1.40 -7.36
C HIS A 67 -2.84 1.58 -7.14
N GLY A 68 -2.09 1.77 -8.21
CA GLY A 68 -0.62 1.88 -8.20
C GLY A 68 -0.09 3.27 -7.91
N ASP A 69 -0.96 4.29 -7.81
CA ASP A 69 -0.57 5.68 -7.59
C ASP A 69 -1.47 6.35 -6.54
N MET A 70 -1.47 5.82 -5.32
CA MET A 70 -2.31 6.31 -4.21
C MET A 70 -1.70 7.55 -3.51
N HIS A 71 -1.22 8.51 -4.27
CA HIS A 71 -0.76 9.76 -3.66
C HIS A 71 -1.96 10.60 -3.16
N GLN A 72 -1.69 11.51 -2.23
CA GLN A 72 -2.73 12.31 -1.56
C GLN A 72 -3.62 13.15 -2.51
N GLY A 73 -3.16 13.43 -3.73
CA GLY A 73 -3.94 14.15 -4.75
C GLY A 73 -5.04 13.32 -5.38
N ASN A 74 -4.88 11.99 -5.36
CA ASN A 74 -5.80 11.03 -5.96
C ASN A 74 -6.81 10.46 -4.95
N LEU A 75 -6.80 10.96 -3.71
CA LEU A 75 -7.66 10.45 -2.63
C LEU A 75 -8.57 11.54 -2.09
N PHE A 76 -9.87 11.28 -2.11
CA PHE A 76 -10.90 12.12 -1.53
C PHE A 76 -11.65 11.36 -0.45
N VAL A 77 -12.30 12.11 0.45
CA VAL A 77 -13.11 11.56 1.54
C VAL A 77 -14.48 12.19 1.48
N ASP A 78 -15.53 11.37 1.40
CA ASP A 78 -16.91 11.85 1.41
C ASP A 78 -17.35 12.27 2.84
N PRO A 79 -18.50 12.96 3.00
CA PRO A 79 -18.98 13.37 4.31
C PRO A 79 -19.27 12.21 5.29
N LYS A 80 -19.33 10.97 4.81
CA LYS A 80 -19.53 9.76 5.63
C LYS A 80 -18.20 9.12 6.04
N GLY A 81 -17.05 9.67 5.61
CA GLY A 81 -15.73 9.11 5.88
C GLY A 81 -15.30 8.01 4.92
N ASN A 82 -15.99 7.78 3.80
CA ASN A 82 -15.58 6.82 2.80
C ASN A 82 -14.47 7.40 1.92
N ILE A 83 -13.48 6.58 1.59
CA ILE A 83 -12.40 6.95 0.69
C ILE A 83 -12.86 6.82 -0.76
N ILE A 84 -12.60 7.84 -1.56
CA ILE A 84 -12.91 7.87 -2.98
C ILE A 84 -11.60 8.10 -3.76
N PRO A 85 -10.98 7.05 -4.30
CA PRO A 85 -9.84 7.21 -5.18
C PRO A 85 -10.27 7.72 -6.54
N VAL A 86 -9.38 8.47 -7.16
CA VAL A 86 -9.50 8.96 -8.55
C VAL A 86 -8.21 8.70 -9.29
N ASP A 87 -8.22 8.92 -10.60
CA ASP A 87 -7.05 8.73 -11.46
C ASP A 87 -6.48 7.32 -11.44
N PHE A 88 -7.21 6.40 -12.07
CA PHE A 88 -6.84 4.99 -12.20
C PHE A 88 -5.87 4.73 -13.39
N GLY A 89 -5.08 5.73 -13.78
CA GLY A 89 -4.12 5.61 -14.87
C GLY A 89 -3.02 4.57 -14.62
N ILE A 90 -2.64 4.39 -13.35
CA ILE A 90 -1.65 3.40 -12.92
C ILE A 90 -2.32 2.39 -12.00
N MET A 91 -2.46 1.15 -12.49
CA MET A 91 -3.02 0.05 -11.72
C MET A 91 -2.02 -1.08 -11.59
N GLY A 92 -1.78 -1.53 -10.35
CA GLY A 92 -0.92 -2.67 -10.06
C GLY A 92 -1.65 -4.01 -10.19
N ARG A 93 -0.93 -5.04 -10.67
CA ARG A 93 -1.40 -6.41 -10.71
C ARG A 93 -0.38 -7.33 -10.08
N LEU A 94 -0.85 -8.19 -9.19
CA LEU A 94 -0.06 -9.29 -8.61
C LEU A 94 -0.69 -10.61 -9.02
N ASP A 95 0.10 -11.48 -9.59
CA ASP A 95 -0.31 -12.86 -9.84
C ASP A 95 -0.48 -13.63 -8.53
N LYS A 96 -0.94 -14.88 -8.63
CA LYS A 96 -1.21 -15.72 -7.45
C LYS A 96 0.03 -15.96 -6.59
N ASN A 97 1.20 -16.13 -7.22
CA ASN A 97 2.44 -16.40 -6.50
C ASN A 97 2.94 -15.15 -5.76
N ASN A 98 2.97 -14.02 -6.45
CA ASN A 98 3.36 -12.75 -5.85
C ASN A 98 2.43 -12.31 -4.71
N ARG A 99 1.12 -12.58 -4.82
CA ARG A 99 0.19 -12.35 -3.70
C ARG A 99 0.49 -13.24 -2.51
N LYS A 100 0.83 -14.50 -2.75
CA LYS A 100 1.23 -15.44 -1.70
C LYS A 100 2.50 -14.95 -0.99
N PHE A 101 3.54 -14.61 -1.75
CA PHE A 101 4.78 -14.07 -1.19
C PHE A 101 4.53 -12.80 -0.35
N LEU A 102 3.75 -11.85 -0.88
CA LEU A 102 3.40 -10.64 -0.15
C LEU A 102 2.67 -10.96 1.17
N ALA A 103 1.71 -11.89 1.13
CA ALA A 103 0.98 -12.31 2.33
C ALA A 103 1.91 -12.97 3.36
N GLU A 104 2.82 -13.85 2.93
CA GLU A 104 3.78 -14.53 3.81
C GLU A 104 4.79 -13.54 4.42
N ILE A 105 5.27 -12.56 3.64
CA ILE A 105 6.16 -11.50 4.12
C ILE A 105 5.45 -10.68 5.20
N LEU A 106 4.24 -10.18 4.92
CA LEU A 106 3.46 -9.39 5.87
C LEU A 106 3.16 -10.18 7.16
N TYR A 107 2.76 -11.44 7.01
CA TYR A 107 2.49 -12.31 8.15
C TYR A 107 3.75 -12.57 8.98
N GLY A 108 4.90 -12.84 8.35
CA GLY A 108 6.17 -13.04 9.03
C GLY A 108 6.61 -11.79 9.80
N PHE A 109 6.43 -10.59 9.23
CA PHE A 109 6.67 -9.34 9.97
C PHE A 109 5.77 -9.22 11.20
N ILE A 110 4.46 -9.49 11.07
CA ILE A 110 3.53 -9.43 12.20
C ILE A 110 3.94 -10.42 13.30
N GLN A 111 4.42 -11.60 12.93
CA GLN A 111 4.92 -12.63 13.88
C GLN A 111 6.34 -12.35 14.38
N ARG A 112 7.03 -11.31 13.85
CA ARG A 112 8.44 -11.01 14.11
C ARG A 112 9.39 -12.16 13.73
N ASP A 113 8.95 -13.00 12.79
CA ASP A 113 9.76 -14.10 12.24
C ASP A 113 10.56 -13.63 11.03
N TYR A 114 11.63 -12.89 11.32
CA TYR A 114 12.46 -12.29 10.28
C TYR A 114 13.23 -13.30 9.46
N VAL A 115 13.50 -14.49 10.04
CA VAL A 115 14.12 -15.59 9.31
C VAL A 115 13.16 -16.08 8.22
N LYS A 116 11.91 -16.31 8.58
CA LYS A 116 10.88 -16.67 7.61
C LYS A 116 10.65 -15.61 6.55
N VAL A 117 10.62 -14.34 6.95
CA VAL A 117 10.51 -13.22 6.00
C VAL A 117 11.68 -13.24 5.01
N ALA A 118 12.92 -13.46 5.49
CA ALA A 118 14.08 -13.57 4.62
C ALA A 118 13.95 -14.75 3.65
N GLU A 119 13.59 -15.94 4.14
CA GLU A 119 13.37 -17.11 3.29
C GLU A 119 12.39 -16.84 2.14
N VAL A 120 11.27 -16.19 2.45
CA VAL A 120 10.25 -15.85 1.44
C VAL A 120 10.80 -14.89 0.39
N HIS A 121 11.62 -13.90 0.78
CA HIS A 121 12.26 -13.00 -0.18
C HIS A 121 13.21 -13.75 -1.14
N PHE A 122 14.00 -14.70 -0.62
CA PHE A 122 14.85 -15.54 -1.47
C PHE A 122 14.02 -16.45 -2.39
N GLN A 123 12.95 -17.06 -1.89
CA GLN A 123 12.04 -17.89 -2.69
C GLN A 123 11.35 -17.08 -3.80
N ALA A 124 11.00 -15.83 -3.51
CA ALA A 124 10.39 -14.92 -4.48
C ALA A 124 11.40 -14.38 -5.52
N GLY A 125 12.71 -14.67 -5.36
CA GLY A 125 13.75 -14.13 -6.24
C GLY A 125 14.00 -12.63 -6.07
N LEU A 126 13.58 -12.05 -4.95
CA LEU A 126 13.78 -10.63 -4.66
C LEU A 126 15.17 -10.32 -4.15
N VAL A 127 15.86 -11.33 -3.60
CA VAL A 127 17.24 -11.25 -3.13
C VAL A 127 18.08 -12.27 -3.86
N PRO A 128 19.29 -11.90 -4.33
CA PRO A 128 20.21 -12.83 -5.01
C PRO A 128 20.56 -14.03 -4.13
N GLN A 129 20.65 -15.24 -4.73
CA GLN A 129 20.89 -16.49 -3.99
C GLN A 129 22.26 -16.56 -3.31
N ASN A 130 23.23 -15.75 -3.73
CA ASN A 130 24.56 -15.66 -3.12
C ASN A 130 24.63 -14.73 -1.91
N ALA A 131 23.56 -14.02 -1.57
CA ALA A 131 23.51 -13.19 -0.36
C ALA A 131 23.33 -14.06 0.90
N SER A 132 23.79 -13.56 2.03
CA SER A 132 23.61 -14.23 3.33
C SER A 132 22.18 -14.05 3.84
N LYS A 133 21.46 -15.17 4.05
CA LYS A 133 20.10 -15.15 4.60
C LYS A 133 20.06 -14.60 6.02
N ASP A 134 21.06 -14.94 6.83
CA ASP A 134 21.13 -14.52 8.23
C ASP A 134 21.36 -13.01 8.33
N GLU A 135 22.28 -12.47 7.52
CA GLU A 135 22.50 -11.02 7.48
C GLU A 135 21.27 -10.28 6.97
N PHE A 136 20.56 -10.84 5.98
CA PHE A 136 19.34 -10.26 5.46
C PHE A 136 18.23 -10.29 6.52
N ALA A 137 18.06 -11.40 7.25
CA ALA A 137 17.10 -11.51 8.35
C ALA A 137 17.41 -10.50 9.47
N GLN A 138 18.68 -10.28 9.82
CA GLN A 138 19.08 -9.26 10.78
C GLN A 138 18.79 -7.84 10.28
N ALA A 139 19.01 -7.56 9.00
CA ALA A 139 18.68 -6.27 8.40
C ALA A 139 17.16 -6.01 8.44
N LEU A 140 16.33 -7.01 8.11
CA LEU A 140 14.88 -6.92 8.24
C LEU A 140 14.45 -6.68 9.68
N ARG A 141 15.10 -7.35 10.62
CA ARG A 141 14.84 -7.15 12.06
C ARG A 141 15.16 -5.74 12.53
N SER A 142 16.29 -5.18 12.07
CA SER A 142 16.70 -3.81 12.45
C SER A 142 15.69 -2.75 12.02
N VAL A 143 14.94 -3.00 10.94
CA VAL A 143 13.86 -2.12 10.47
C VAL A 143 12.52 -2.45 11.12
N GLY A 144 12.23 -3.73 11.28
CA GLY A 144 10.93 -4.18 11.80
C GLY A 144 10.76 -3.97 13.30
N GLU A 145 11.74 -4.33 14.12
CA GLU A 145 11.62 -4.24 15.59
C GLU A 145 11.34 -2.82 16.13
N PRO A 146 11.96 -1.75 15.63
CA PRO A 146 11.66 -0.41 16.12
C PRO A 146 10.21 0.04 15.87
N ILE A 147 9.50 -0.58 14.91
CA ILE A 147 8.12 -0.23 14.58
C ILE A 147 7.14 -0.82 15.61
N PHE A 148 7.48 -1.99 16.18
CA PHE A 148 6.64 -2.65 17.15
C PHE A 148 6.67 -1.92 18.50
N GLY A 149 5.48 -1.61 19.00
CA GLY A 149 5.33 -0.90 20.27
C GLY A 149 5.38 0.62 20.17
N GLN A 150 5.66 1.17 19.00
CA GLN A 150 5.57 2.61 18.78
C GLN A 150 4.15 3.02 18.34
N SER A 151 3.75 4.23 18.70
CA SER A 151 2.56 4.84 18.11
C SER A 151 2.83 5.16 16.64
N ILE A 152 1.84 4.99 15.78
CA ILE A 152 1.93 5.36 14.34
C ILE A 152 2.42 6.81 14.15
N LYS A 153 2.13 7.70 15.11
CA LYS A 153 2.57 9.09 15.08
C LYS A 153 4.09 9.27 15.27
N ASP A 154 4.71 8.31 15.94
CA ASP A 154 6.13 8.36 16.27
C ASP A 154 7.00 7.67 15.21
N ILE A 155 6.36 6.94 14.30
CA ILE A 155 7.03 6.28 13.16
C ILE A 155 7.28 7.31 12.07
N SER A 156 8.55 7.65 11.86
CA SER A 156 8.96 8.48 10.72
C SER A 156 8.90 7.66 9.43
N GLY A 157 7.89 7.92 8.60
CA GLY A 157 7.78 7.26 7.28
C GLY A 157 8.99 7.52 6.38
N GLY A 158 9.60 8.69 6.46
CA GLY A 158 10.82 9.02 5.72
C GLY A 158 12.02 8.18 6.17
N ASN A 159 12.23 8.03 7.48
CA ASN A 159 13.31 7.19 8.01
C ASN A 159 13.08 5.71 7.67
N LEU A 160 11.85 5.23 7.78
CA LEU A 160 11.52 3.85 7.42
C LEU A 160 11.82 3.59 5.95
N LEU A 161 11.40 4.51 5.07
CA LEU A 161 11.65 4.39 3.64
C LEU A 161 13.15 4.43 3.32
N ALA A 162 13.93 5.30 3.96
CA ALA A 162 15.38 5.38 3.81
C ALA A 162 16.05 4.06 4.22
N GLN A 163 15.67 3.48 5.36
CA GLN A 163 16.18 2.18 5.81
C GLN A 163 15.84 1.04 4.86
N LEU A 164 14.62 1.04 4.31
CA LEU A 164 14.22 0.05 3.31
C LEU A 164 15.03 0.19 2.02
N PHE A 165 15.32 1.41 1.57
CA PHE A 165 16.19 1.64 0.41
C PHE A 165 17.63 1.18 0.68
N GLU A 166 18.16 1.45 1.86
CA GLU A 166 19.50 0.99 2.26
C GLU A 166 19.60 -0.55 2.23
N ILE A 167 18.59 -1.25 2.72
CA ILE A 167 18.52 -2.72 2.63
C ILE A 167 18.47 -3.17 1.16
N THR A 168 17.64 -2.53 0.35
CA THR A 168 17.49 -2.87 -1.08
C THR A 168 18.82 -2.75 -1.81
N GLU A 169 19.57 -1.69 -1.54
CA GLU A 169 20.88 -1.43 -2.12
C GLU A 169 21.93 -2.42 -1.59
N LYS A 170 22.02 -2.57 -0.26
CA LYS A 170 22.99 -3.46 0.40
C LYS A 170 22.87 -4.91 -0.09
N PHE A 171 21.67 -5.40 -0.29
CA PHE A 171 21.42 -6.78 -0.72
C PHE A 171 21.18 -6.92 -2.23
N ASN A 172 21.40 -5.85 -2.99
CA ASN A 172 21.20 -5.82 -4.45
C ASN A 172 19.85 -6.46 -4.85
N MET A 173 18.79 -6.06 -4.14
CA MET A 173 17.47 -6.62 -4.35
C MET A 173 16.94 -6.29 -5.74
N ALA A 174 16.32 -7.28 -6.38
CA ALA A 174 15.63 -7.06 -7.65
C ALA A 174 14.45 -6.10 -7.42
N THR A 175 14.58 -4.88 -7.93
CA THR A 175 13.43 -4.00 -8.09
C THR A 175 12.57 -4.57 -9.21
N GLN A 176 11.33 -4.93 -8.92
CA GLN A 176 10.40 -5.27 -9.99
C GLN A 176 10.32 -4.07 -10.95
N PRO A 177 10.33 -4.28 -12.28
CA PRO A 177 10.12 -3.16 -13.19
C PRO A 177 8.85 -2.43 -12.78
N PRO A 178 8.83 -1.08 -12.91
CA PRO A 178 7.65 -0.32 -12.57
C PRO A 178 6.45 -0.95 -13.28
N LEU A 179 5.40 -1.19 -12.51
CA LEU A 179 4.16 -1.76 -13.02
C LEU A 179 3.62 -0.80 -14.08
N LEU A 180 3.90 -1.12 -15.34
CA LEU A 180 3.40 -0.42 -16.52
C LEU A 180 1.97 -0.87 -16.82
#